data_e99fa2037e453719662bbf6a66e76689
#
_entry.id   e99fa2037e453719662bbf6a66e76689
#
_cell.length_a   1.000
_cell.length_b   1.000
_cell.length_c   1.000
_cell.angle_alpha   90.00
_cell.angle_beta   90.00
_cell.angle_gamma   90.00
#
_symmetry.space_group_name_H-M   'P 1'
#
loop_
_entity.id
_entity.type
_entity.pdbx_description
1 polymer ?
#
loop_
_entity_poly.entity_id
_entity_poly.type
_entity_poly.pdbx_seq_one_letter_code
_entity_poly.pdbx_strand_id
1 'polypeptide(L)'
;VRHHKEMNYNMIRNWVGMTGDKEFFEACDRYGIMVWQDFWLANPADGPDPDDNAMFMDNARDFVLKIRNHPCIGIYCGRNEGYPPKPLDDGLRNTVATLHPGLDYISSSADDGVSGHGPYWAISAKEYYEKQTGKLHTERGMPNVMTYEGLSRTLDTEHLWPQNLYWGRHDFTMEGAQRGASFNQMIADNFGEPTSAQEFCEWAQWINYEGYRAMYESGSXXXXEIGCLPLGVMVKNE
;
A
#
# COMPACT_ATOMS: atom_id res chain seq x y z
N VAL A 1 2.00 9.21 11.18
CA VAL A 1 2.66 10.29 10.41
C VAL A 1 4.07 10.54 10.91
N ARG A 2 4.28 10.72 12.24
CA ARG A 2 5.62 11.00 12.77
C ARG A 2 6.65 9.94 12.33
N HIS A 3 6.34 8.68 12.49
CA HIS A 3 7.27 7.61 12.10
C HIS A 3 7.56 7.59 10.60
N HIS A 4 6.56 7.94 9.77
CA HIS A 4 6.80 8.08 8.32
C HIS A 4 7.85 9.17 8.08
N LYS A 5 7.70 10.32 8.76
CA LYS A 5 8.68 11.40 8.62
C LYS A 5 10.07 10.98 9.09
N GLU A 6 10.15 10.28 10.23
CA GLU A 6 11.41 9.78 10.78
C GLU A 6 12.10 8.79 9.83
N MET A 7 11.32 8.06 9.04
CA MET A 7 11.82 7.14 8.02
C MET A 7 12.05 7.81 6.65
N ASN A 8 11.94 9.15 6.60
CA ASN A 8 12.15 9.93 5.39
C ASN A 8 11.11 9.72 4.28
N TYR A 9 9.93 9.23 4.63
CA TYR A 9 8.82 9.22 3.68
C TYR A 9 8.34 10.65 3.44
N ASN A 10 7.89 10.92 2.22
CA ASN A 10 7.37 12.23 1.84
C ASN A 10 5.89 12.21 1.43
N MET A 11 5.29 11.01 1.34
CA MET A 11 3.89 10.87 0.97
C MET A 11 3.27 9.67 1.70
N ILE A 12 1.99 9.79 2.04
CA ILE A 12 1.15 8.69 2.53
C ILE A 12 -0.05 8.61 1.60
N ARG A 13 -0.35 7.42 1.09
CA ARG A 13 -1.61 7.19 0.41
C ARG A 13 -2.66 6.80 1.45
N ASN A 14 -3.75 7.56 1.47
CA ASN A 14 -4.92 7.22 2.26
C ASN A 14 -5.79 6.28 1.43
N TRP A 15 -5.43 5.00 1.47
CA TRP A 15 -5.99 3.95 0.62
C TRP A 15 -7.48 3.80 0.87
N VAL A 16 -8.28 3.86 -0.22
CA VAL A 16 -9.74 3.75 -0.20
C VAL A 16 -10.35 4.72 0.83
N GLY A 17 -9.66 5.85 1.07
CA GLY A 17 -10.16 6.89 1.98
C GLY A 17 -10.37 6.44 3.42
N MET A 18 -9.53 5.51 3.91
CA MET A 18 -9.73 4.85 5.21
C MET A 18 -9.76 5.81 6.39
N THR A 19 -9.03 6.89 6.35
CA THR A 19 -9.05 7.83 7.45
C THR A 19 -9.55 9.20 7.01
N GLY A 20 -10.52 9.71 7.73
CA GLY A 20 -11.07 11.05 7.52
C GLY A 20 -10.87 11.95 8.73
N ASP A 21 -10.03 11.54 9.66
CA ASP A 21 -9.84 12.27 10.92
C ASP A 21 -9.01 13.53 10.69
N LYS A 22 -9.48 14.62 11.27
CA LYS A 22 -8.83 15.93 11.20
C LYS A 22 -7.37 15.84 11.65
N GLU A 23 -7.13 15.08 12.71
CA GLU A 23 -5.79 14.93 13.31
C GLU A 23 -4.78 14.28 12.36
N PHE A 24 -5.25 13.41 11.47
CA PHE A 24 -4.39 12.82 10.44
C PHE A 24 -3.87 13.90 9.49
N PHE A 25 -4.78 14.72 8.95
CA PHE A 25 -4.41 15.77 8.00
C PHE A 25 -3.55 16.85 8.68
N GLU A 26 -3.93 17.26 9.90
CA GLU A 26 -3.13 18.23 10.66
C GLU A 26 -1.71 17.71 10.94
N ALA A 27 -1.57 16.42 11.21
CA ALA A 27 -0.26 15.83 11.40
C ALA A 27 0.53 15.81 10.09
N CYS A 28 -0.12 15.48 8.97
CA CYS A 28 0.55 15.51 7.66
C CYS A 28 1.02 16.93 7.32
N ASP A 29 0.18 17.95 7.56
CA ASP A 29 0.57 19.35 7.39
C ASP A 29 1.80 19.69 8.23
N ARG A 30 1.76 19.33 9.52
CA ARG A 30 2.83 19.65 10.47
C ARG A 30 4.16 19.00 10.12
N TYR A 31 4.11 17.76 9.65
CA TYR A 31 5.32 16.99 9.37
C TYR A 31 5.79 17.11 7.91
N GLY A 32 5.03 17.81 7.06
CA GLY A 32 5.39 17.98 5.65
C GLY A 32 5.30 16.66 4.88
N ILE A 33 4.25 15.87 5.14
CA ILE A 33 3.98 14.62 4.43
C ILE A 33 2.80 14.85 3.50
N MET A 34 2.99 14.67 2.21
CA MET A 34 1.89 14.78 1.26
C MET A 34 0.90 13.64 1.43
N VAL A 35 -0.37 13.91 1.12
CA VAL A 35 -1.43 12.90 1.15
C VAL A 35 -1.92 12.66 -0.28
N TRP A 36 -1.85 11.42 -0.71
CA TRP A 36 -2.57 10.89 -1.86
C TRP A 36 -3.91 10.40 -1.31
N GLN A 37 -4.99 11.03 -1.73
CA GLN A 37 -6.32 10.78 -1.14
C GLN A 37 -7.19 9.99 -2.11
N ASP A 38 -7.47 8.72 -1.78
CA ASP A 38 -8.46 7.94 -2.53
C ASP A 38 -9.88 8.31 -2.08
N PHE A 39 -10.84 8.20 -3.01
CA PHE A 39 -12.24 8.07 -2.64
C PHE A 39 -12.55 6.60 -2.29
N TRP A 40 -13.77 6.33 -1.79
CA TRP A 40 -14.11 5.07 -1.12
C TRP A 40 -14.49 3.94 -2.09
N LEU A 41 -13.72 3.77 -3.17
CA LEU A 41 -13.97 2.73 -4.17
C LEU A 41 -12.79 1.76 -4.18
N ALA A 42 -13.05 0.56 -3.67
CA ALA A 42 -12.06 -0.52 -3.67
C ALA A 42 -11.91 -1.12 -5.07
N ASN A 43 -10.90 -1.95 -5.25
CA ASN A 43 -10.74 -2.81 -6.41
C ASN A 43 -12.09 -3.47 -6.73
N PRO A 44 -12.53 -3.50 -7.99
CA PRO A 44 -13.84 -4.09 -8.32
C PRO A 44 -14.07 -5.52 -7.87
N ALA A 45 -12.98 -6.29 -7.65
CA ALA A 45 -13.10 -7.65 -7.12
C ALA A 45 -13.26 -7.68 -5.59
N ASP A 46 -12.87 -6.60 -4.91
CA ASP A 46 -12.86 -6.53 -3.44
C ASP A 46 -14.08 -5.81 -2.86
N GLY A 47 -14.77 -5.02 -3.66
CA GLY A 47 -15.92 -4.30 -3.16
C GLY A 47 -16.88 -3.85 -4.24
N PRO A 48 -18.17 -3.78 -3.92
CA PRO A 48 -19.17 -3.36 -4.89
C PRO A 48 -19.08 -1.87 -5.20
N ASP A 49 -19.74 -1.47 -6.26
CA ASP A 49 -20.02 -0.06 -6.52
C ASP A 49 -21.07 0.45 -5.51
N PRO A 50 -21.17 1.77 -5.28
CA PRO A 50 -22.17 2.29 -4.37
C PRO A 50 -23.59 1.99 -4.80
N ASP A 51 -24.45 1.64 -3.84
CA ASP A 51 -25.88 1.44 -4.11
C ASP A 51 -26.58 2.75 -4.44
N ASP A 52 -26.06 3.88 -3.95
CA ASP A 52 -26.66 5.21 -4.14
C ASP A 52 -25.56 6.17 -4.59
N ASN A 53 -25.50 6.38 -5.90
CA ASN A 53 -24.51 7.27 -6.50
C ASN A 53 -24.70 8.74 -6.07
N ALA A 54 -25.94 9.17 -5.83
CA ALA A 54 -26.19 10.55 -5.41
C ALA A 54 -25.63 10.79 -4.01
N MET A 55 -25.92 9.89 -3.09
CA MET A 55 -25.38 9.97 -1.73
C MET A 55 -23.84 9.88 -1.74
N PHE A 56 -23.28 9.00 -2.55
CA PHE A 56 -21.82 8.89 -2.69
C PHE A 56 -21.22 10.24 -3.12
N MET A 57 -21.82 10.88 -4.12
CA MET A 57 -21.32 12.17 -4.62
C MET A 57 -21.50 13.29 -3.62
N ASP A 58 -22.60 13.31 -2.86
CA ASP A 58 -22.78 14.30 -1.80
C ASP A 58 -21.71 14.13 -0.72
N ASN A 59 -21.43 12.89 -0.31
CA ASN A 59 -20.36 12.60 0.65
C ASN A 59 -18.98 13.03 0.10
N ALA A 60 -18.73 12.76 -1.19
CA ALA A 60 -17.45 13.14 -1.81
C ALA A 60 -17.28 14.67 -1.81
N ARG A 61 -18.34 15.41 -2.11
CA ARG A 61 -18.31 16.88 -2.07
C ARG A 61 -18.02 17.38 -0.65
N ASP A 62 -18.74 16.86 0.33
CA ASP A 62 -18.53 17.24 1.74
C ASP A 62 -17.10 16.94 2.19
N PHE A 63 -16.59 15.78 1.78
CA PHE A 63 -15.23 15.38 2.15
C PHE A 63 -14.18 16.31 1.53
N VAL A 64 -14.31 16.63 0.23
CA VAL A 64 -13.38 17.57 -0.41
C VAL A 64 -13.43 18.93 0.31
N LEU A 65 -14.63 19.43 0.62
CA LEU A 65 -14.78 20.69 1.36
C LEU A 65 -14.11 20.62 2.74
N LYS A 66 -14.19 19.47 3.40
CA LYS A 66 -13.59 19.27 4.72
C LYS A 66 -12.06 19.35 4.67
N ILE A 67 -11.43 18.75 3.63
CA ILE A 67 -9.97 18.60 3.63
C ILE A 67 -9.22 19.58 2.73
N ARG A 68 -9.89 20.32 1.86
CA ARG A 68 -9.25 21.16 0.83
C ARG A 68 -8.35 22.28 1.38
N ASN A 69 -8.49 22.64 2.65
CA ASN A 69 -7.64 23.66 3.26
C ASN A 69 -6.37 23.10 3.89
N HIS A 70 -6.14 21.78 3.79
CA HIS A 70 -4.92 21.16 4.27
C HIS A 70 -3.86 21.18 3.16
N PRO A 71 -2.76 21.91 3.34
CA PRO A 71 -1.71 21.96 2.30
C PRO A 71 -1.04 20.59 2.02
N CYS A 72 -1.24 19.60 2.86
CA CYS A 72 -0.69 18.27 2.62
C CYS A 72 -1.38 17.52 1.47
N ILE A 73 -2.59 17.92 1.07
CA ILE A 73 -3.30 17.19 0.01
C ILE A 73 -2.55 17.40 -1.31
N GLY A 74 -2.06 16.30 -1.90
CA GLY A 74 -1.27 16.34 -3.13
C GLY A 74 -2.01 15.88 -4.38
N ILE A 75 -2.92 14.90 -4.24
CA ILE A 75 -3.63 14.33 -5.38
C ILE A 75 -4.87 13.59 -4.89
N TYR A 76 -5.89 13.53 -5.73
CA TYR A 76 -7.09 12.72 -5.49
C TYR A 76 -7.13 11.55 -6.47
N CYS A 77 -7.63 10.40 -5.98
CA CYS A 77 -7.74 9.19 -6.81
C CYS A 77 -9.15 8.61 -6.72
N GLY A 78 -9.74 8.31 -7.87
CA GLY A 78 -11.13 7.85 -7.97
C GLY A 78 -11.36 6.45 -7.44
N ARG A 79 -10.47 5.49 -7.80
CA ARG A 79 -10.69 4.09 -7.43
C ARG A 79 -9.36 3.34 -7.27
N ASN A 80 -9.35 2.44 -6.33
CA ASN A 80 -8.23 1.52 -6.17
C ASN A 80 -8.25 0.44 -7.27
N GLU A 81 -7.14 0.27 -7.96
CA GLU A 81 -6.88 -0.78 -8.97
C GLU A 81 -8.04 -0.99 -9.97
N GLY A 82 -8.62 0.11 -10.46
CA GLY A 82 -9.71 0.07 -11.43
C GLY A 82 -10.22 1.48 -11.66
N TYR A 83 -11.29 1.60 -12.41
CA TYR A 83 -11.90 2.89 -12.74
C TYR A 83 -13.27 2.99 -12.09
N PRO A 84 -13.66 4.15 -11.53
CA PRO A 84 -15.05 4.33 -11.09
C PRO A 84 -16.01 4.14 -12.26
N PRO A 85 -17.27 3.73 -12.03
CA PRO A 85 -18.28 3.83 -13.07
C PRO A 85 -18.31 5.25 -13.64
N LYS A 86 -18.47 5.37 -14.96
CA LYS A 86 -18.28 6.66 -15.63
C LYS A 86 -19.04 7.84 -15.00
N PRO A 87 -20.32 7.72 -14.59
CA PRO A 87 -20.98 8.86 -13.95
C PRO A 87 -20.29 9.31 -12.66
N LEU A 88 -19.77 8.37 -11.87
CA LEU A 88 -19.03 8.70 -10.65
C LEU A 88 -17.67 9.31 -10.99
N ASP A 89 -16.96 8.76 -11.96
CA ASP A 89 -15.64 9.26 -12.37
C ASP A 89 -15.75 10.73 -12.83
N ASP A 90 -16.70 11.00 -13.72
CA ASP A 90 -16.95 12.35 -14.21
C ASP A 90 -17.33 13.30 -13.05
N GLY A 91 -18.18 12.79 -12.14
CA GLY A 91 -18.62 13.56 -10.98
C GLY A 91 -17.48 13.90 -10.02
N LEU A 92 -16.64 12.92 -9.71
CA LEU A 92 -15.47 13.11 -8.82
C LEU A 92 -14.48 14.09 -9.42
N ARG A 93 -14.17 13.92 -10.72
CA ARG A 93 -13.26 14.82 -11.45
C ARG A 93 -13.78 16.25 -11.38
N ASN A 94 -15.06 16.44 -11.66
CA ASN A 94 -15.69 17.77 -11.61
C ASN A 94 -15.70 18.34 -10.18
N THR A 95 -15.94 17.48 -9.18
CA THR A 95 -15.94 17.90 -7.77
C THR A 95 -14.55 18.43 -7.37
N VAL A 96 -13.48 17.70 -7.70
CA VAL A 96 -12.12 18.15 -7.39
C VAL A 96 -11.82 19.45 -8.14
N ALA A 97 -12.06 19.49 -9.45
CA ALA A 97 -11.78 20.69 -10.27
C ALA A 97 -12.50 21.95 -9.76
N THR A 98 -13.72 21.77 -9.23
CA THR A 98 -14.54 22.90 -8.78
C THR A 98 -14.24 23.32 -7.35
N LEU A 99 -14.08 22.33 -6.43
CA LEU A 99 -13.99 22.62 -5.00
C LEU A 99 -12.55 22.72 -4.49
N HIS A 100 -11.59 22.14 -5.22
CA HIS A 100 -10.17 22.23 -4.87
C HIS A 100 -9.34 22.47 -6.14
N PRO A 101 -9.55 23.62 -6.80
CA PRO A 101 -8.88 23.89 -8.09
C PRO A 101 -7.36 23.90 -7.93
N GLY A 102 -6.68 23.34 -8.92
CA GLY A 102 -5.23 23.24 -8.93
C GLY A 102 -4.69 21.89 -8.47
N LEU A 103 -5.55 21.04 -7.92
CA LEU A 103 -5.17 19.66 -7.55
C LEU A 103 -5.53 18.69 -8.67
N ASP A 104 -4.66 17.73 -8.88
CA ASP A 104 -4.89 16.69 -9.88
C ASP A 104 -5.86 15.63 -9.35
N TYR A 105 -6.61 15.06 -10.28
CA TYR A 105 -7.46 13.90 -10.06
C TYR A 105 -7.11 12.84 -11.09
N ILE A 106 -6.84 11.62 -10.62
CA ILE A 106 -6.68 10.47 -11.51
C ILE A 106 -7.81 9.47 -11.22
N SER A 107 -8.23 8.76 -12.25
CA SER A 107 -9.36 7.85 -12.13
C SER A 107 -8.98 6.53 -11.46
N SER A 108 -7.76 6.06 -11.70
CA SER A 108 -7.32 4.72 -11.24
C SER A 108 -5.95 4.81 -10.58
N SER A 109 -5.82 4.13 -9.44
CA SER A 109 -4.53 4.05 -8.75
C SER A 109 -3.53 3.12 -9.43
N ALA A 110 -3.95 2.34 -10.41
CA ALA A 110 -3.08 1.34 -11.04
C ALA A 110 -2.75 1.66 -12.50
N ASP A 111 -3.64 2.33 -13.22
CA ASP A 111 -3.56 2.38 -14.68
C ASP A 111 -3.56 3.79 -15.27
N ASP A 112 -3.99 4.79 -14.53
CA ASP A 112 -4.13 6.16 -15.05
C ASP A 112 -2.83 6.95 -14.86
N GLY A 113 -1.85 6.65 -15.69
CA GLY A 113 -0.54 7.31 -15.64
C GLY A 113 0.42 6.76 -14.59
N VAL A 114 -0.04 5.85 -13.76
CA VAL A 114 0.71 5.25 -12.64
C VAL A 114 0.77 3.73 -12.79
N SER A 115 1.43 3.04 -11.86
CA SER A 115 1.52 1.58 -11.83
C SER A 115 1.18 1.11 -10.40
N GLY A 116 0.16 0.25 -10.27
CA GLY A 116 -0.32 -0.14 -8.93
C GLY A 116 -0.79 -1.58 -8.78
N HIS A 117 -0.24 -2.51 -9.56
CA HIS A 117 -0.59 -3.92 -9.50
C HIS A 117 0.49 -4.79 -8.84
N GLY A 118 1.10 -4.30 -7.80
CA GLY A 118 2.09 -5.07 -7.05
C GLY A 118 3.50 -5.01 -7.65
N PRO A 119 4.30 -6.08 -7.47
CA PRO A 119 3.95 -7.40 -6.90
C PRO A 119 3.66 -7.38 -5.40
N TYR A 120 2.99 -8.43 -4.92
CA TYR A 120 2.57 -8.55 -3.51
C TYR A 120 3.07 -9.84 -2.85
N TRP A 121 4.13 -10.44 -3.37
CA TRP A 121 4.76 -11.63 -2.80
C TRP A 121 6.27 -11.45 -2.78
N ALA A 122 6.96 -12.27 -2.00
CA ALA A 122 8.42 -12.18 -1.92
C ALA A 122 9.02 -12.61 -3.26
N ILE A 123 9.81 -11.70 -3.84
CA ILE A 123 10.58 -11.96 -5.05
C ILE A 123 12.02 -11.50 -4.80
N SER A 124 12.94 -11.94 -5.64
CA SER A 124 14.34 -11.57 -5.45
C SER A 124 14.57 -10.07 -5.59
N ALA A 125 15.56 -9.55 -4.90
CA ALA A 125 15.92 -8.13 -5.01
C ALA A 125 16.15 -7.72 -6.47
N LYS A 126 16.79 -8.59 -7.25
CA LYS A 126 17.05 -8.35 -8.68
C LYS A 126 15.75 -8.10 -9.46
N GLU A 127 14.71 -8.89 -9.18
CA GLU A 127 13.44 -8.75 -9.91
C GLU A 127 12.78 -7.39 -9.68
N TYR A 128 12.95 -6.79 -8.50
CA TYR A 128 12.40 -5.44 -8.28
C TYR A 128 13.01 -4.41 -9.21
N TYR A 129 14.31 -4.54 -9.51
CA TYR A 129 14.97 -3.65 -10.48
C TYR A 129 14.51 -3.93 -11.91
N GLU A 130 14.38 -5.21 -12.27
CA GLU A 130 13.97 -5.61 -13.61
C GLU A 130 12.51 -5.24 -13.92
N LYS A 131 11.66 -5.20 -12.91
CA LYS A 131 10.22 -4.95 -13.07
C LYS A 131 9.84 -3.47 -12.91
N GLN A 132 10.83 -2.57 -12.98
CA GLN A 132 10.54 -1.14 -12.96
C GLN A 132 9.84 -0.68 -14.24
N THR A 133 8.80 0.15 -14.08
CA THR A 133 7.98 0.62 -15.20
C THR A 133 8.30 2.06 -15.61
N GLY A 134 9.11 2.77 -14.85
CA GLY A 134 9.34 4.20 -15.05
C GLY A 134 8.18 5.07 -14.62
N LYS A 135 7.16 4.49 -14.00
CA LYS A 135 5.99 5.22 -13.47
C LYS A 135 6.03 5.23 -11.96
N LEU A 136 5.28 6.14 -11.36
CA LEU A 136 5.06 6.12 -9.92
C LEU A 136 4.33 4.81 -9.55
N HIS A 137 4.94 4.03 -8.69
CA HIS A 137 4.29 2.83 -8.13
C HIS A 137 3.44 3.26 -6.95
N THR A 138 2.13 3.15 -7.10
CA THR A 138 1.17 3.58 -6.08
C THR A 138 1.04 2.55 -4.98
N GLU A 139 1.37 1.29 -5.25
CA GLU A 139 1.49 0.27 -4.23
C GLU A 139 2.39 -0.88 -4.69
N ARG A 140 3.28 -1.26 -3.80
CA ARG A 140 4.15 -2.42 -3.91
C ARG A 140 4.33 -2.96 -2.50
N GLY A 141 4.56 -4.25 -2.40
CA GLY A 141 4.78 -4.82 -1.10
C GLY A 141 4.93 -6.32 -1.15
N MET A 142 5.04 -6.89 0.02
CA MET A 142 5.02 -8.33 0.19
C MET A 142 4.37 -8.62 1.53
N PRO A 143 3.82 -9.82 1.74
CA PRO A 143 3.32 -10.19 3.06
C PRO A 143 4.44 -10.06 4.09
N ASN A 144 4.08 -9.81 5.33
CA ASN A 144 5.05 -9.74 6.42
C ASN A 144 4.82 -10.94 7.34
N VAL A 145 5.91 -11.59 7.70
CA VAL A 145 5.89 -12.59 8.76
C VAL A 145 6.20 -11.86 10.07
N MET A 146 5.45 -12.14 11.12
CA MET A 146 5.67 -11.53 12.42
C MET A 146 7.09 -11.82 12.92
N THR A 147 7.62 -10.95 13.78
CA THR A 147 8.81 -11.33 14.53
C THR A 147 8.48 -12.54 15.41
N TYR A 148 9.48 -13.31 15.81
CA TYR A 148 9.25 -14.47 16.68
C TYR A 148 8.55 -14.06 17.98
N GLU A 149 8.90 -12.89 18.54
CA GLU A 149 8.25 -12.38 19.76
C GLU A 149 6.76 -12.11 19.53
N GLY A 150 6.41 -11.58 18.38
CA GLY A 150 5.01 -11.36 18.02
C GLY A 150 4.28 -12.70 17.86
N LEU A 151 4.86 -13.59 17.07
CA LEU A 151 4.26 -14.90 16.80
C LEU A 151 4.04 -15.69 18.07
N SER A 152 5.03 -15.72 18.98
CA SER A 152 4.95 -16.49 20.23
C SER A 152 3.94 -15.93 21.23
N ARG A 153 3.46 -14.69 21.00
CA ARG A 153 2.34 -14.13 21.78
C ARG A 153 0.98 -14.36 21.12
N THR A 154 1.00 -14.80 19.87
CA THR A 154 -0.21 -15.00 19.06
C THR A 154 -0.63 -16.47 19.03
N LEU A 155 0.34 -17.38 18.99
CA LEU A 155 0.12 -18.82 18.91
C LEU A 155 0.56 -19.50 20.19
N ASP A 156 -0.19 -20.53 20.60
CA ASP A 156 0.22 -21.40 21.69
C ASP A 156 1.50 -22.14 21.31
N THR A 157 2.31 -22.47 22.31
CA THR A 157 3.62 -23.09 22.11
C THR A 157 3.56 -24.34 21.22
N GLU A 158 2.53 -25.16 21.36
CA GLU A 158 2.35 -26.39 20.60
C GLU A 158 2.06 -26.15 19.12
N HIS A 159 1.67 -24.91 18.76
CA HIS A 159 1.36 -24.52 17.37
C HIS A 159 2.44 -23.65 16.73
N LEU A 160 3.50 -23.34 17.47
CA LEU A 160 4.57 -22.47 16.94
C LEU A 160 5.39 -23.15 15.84
N TRP A 161 5.63 -24.46 15.96
CA TRP A 161 6.47 -25.16 14.98
C TRP A 161 6.18 -26.66 14.99
N PRO A 162 6.21 -27.35 13.85
CA PRO A 162 6.37 -26.79 12.49
C PRO A 162 5.13 -26.02 12.03
N GLN A 163 5.26 -25.32 10.88
CA GLN A 163 4.14 -24.58 10.29
C GLN A 163 2.91 -25.48 10.12
N ASN A 164 1.76 -24.91 10.37
CA ASN A 164 0.51 -25.67 10.46
C ASN A 164 -0.69 -24.79 10.15
N LEU A 165 -1.91 -25.31 10.31
CA LEU A 165 -3.15 -24.58 9.97
C LEU A 165 -3.28 -23.24 10.70
N TYR A 166 -2.74 -23.12 11.91
CA TYR A 166 -2.81 -21.85 12.65
C TYR A 166 -1.96 -20.78 11.95
N TRP A 167 -0.81 -21.16 11.40
CA TRP A 167 -0.01 -20.25 10.55
C TRP A 167 -0.80 -19.83 9.32
N GLY A 168 -1.51 -20.78 8.69
CA GLY A 168 -2.29 -20.51 7.49
C GLY A 168 -3.41 -19.48 7.73
N ARG A 169 -3.94 -19.43 8.95
CA ARG A 169 -4.97 -18.45 9.31
C ARG A 169 -4.44 -17.02 9.34
N HIS A 170 -3.12 -16.86 9.36
CA HIS A 170 -2.45 -15.57 9.30
C HIS A 170 -1.84 -15.31 7.91
N ASP A 171 -2.29 -16.07 6.92
CA ASP A 171 -1.87 -15.95 5.50
C ASP A 171 -0.37 -16.18 5.29
N PHE A 172 0.25 -17.01 6.11
CA PHE A 172 1.70 -17.11 6.01
C PHE A 172 2.20 -18.25 5.11
N THR A 173 1.62 -19.40 5.04
CA THR A 173 2.31 -20.49 4.35
C THR A 173 1.42 -21.62 3.89
N MET A 174 0.17 -21.65 4.28
CA MET A 174 -0.71 -22.78 4.05
C MET A 174 -1.57 -22.58 2.80
N GLU A 175 -2.31 -23.60 2.43
CA GLU A 175 -3.26 -23.55 1.33
C GLU A 175 -4.20 -22.36 1.49
N GLY A 176 -4.30 -21.55 0.46
CA GLY A 176 -5.04 -20.29 0.50
C GLY A 176 -4.16 -19.09 0.82
N ALA A 177 -2.99 -19.33 1.39
CA ALA A 177 -2.03 -18.28 1.77
C ALA A 177 -0.94 -18.13 0.70
N GLN A 178 -1.36 -17.95 -0.54
CA GLN A 178 -0.44 -17.97 -1.68
C GLN A 178 0.70 -16.97 -1.56
N ARG A 179 0.40 -15.78 -1.08
CA ARG A 179 1.42 -14.73 -0.96
C ARG A 179 2.42 -15.07 0.15
N GLY A 180 1.93 -15.57 1.27
CA GLY A 180 2.78 -16.01 2.37
C GLY A 180 3.70 -17.16 1.99
N ALA A 181 3.21 -18.08 1.16
CA ALA A 181 4.01 -19.22 0.69
C ALA A 181 5.28 -18.79 -0.05
N SER A 182 5.33 -17.58 -0.60
CA SER A 182 6.52 -17.07 -1.27
C SER A 182 7.72 -16.98 -0.31
N PHE A 183 7.48 -16.80 1.00
CA PHE A 183 8.56 -16.81 1.99
C PHE A 183 9.21 -18.18 2.12
N ASN A 184 8.40 -19.26 2.13
CA ASN A 184 8.97 -20.61 2.22
C ASN A 184 9.95 -20.87 1.07
N GLN A 185 9.55 -20.50 -0.15
CA GLN A 185 10.44 -20.68 -1.30
C GLN A 185 11.69 -19.81 -1.18
N MET A 186 11.53 -18.54 -0.84
CA MET A 186 12.67 -17.61 -0.71
C MET A 186 13.63 -18.07 0.41
N ILE A 187 13.08 -18.58 1.51
CA ILE A 187 13.89 -19.07 2.62
C ILE A 187 14.69 -20.30 2.15
N ALA A 188 14.01 -21.26 1.53
CA ALA A 188 14.67 -22.47 1.04
C ALA A 188 15.80 -22.14 0.05
N ASP A 189 15.55 -21.19 -0.85
CA ASP A 189 16.51 -20.81 -1.88
C ASP A 189 17.74 -20.08 -1.33
N ASN A 190 17.57 -19.30 -0.25
CA ASN A 190 18.63 -18.43 0.26
C ASN A 190 19.30 -18.94 1.52
N PHE A 191 18.58 -19.66 2.37
CA PHE A 191 19.08 -20.04 3.70
C PHE A 191 18.99 -21.54 3.96
N GLY A 192 18.15 -22.28 3.22
CA GLY A 192 17.89 -23.70 3.44
C GLY A 192 16.64 -23.91 4.29
N GLU A 193 16.52 -25.10 4.89
CA GLU A 193 15.33 -25.47 5.65
C GLU A 193 15.43 -24.98 7.09
N PRO A 194 14.50 -24.14 7.56
CA PRO A 194 14.54 -23.68 8.94
C PRO A 194 14.17 -24.80 9.90
N THR A 195 14.79 -24.79 11.07
CA THR A 195 14.59 -25.83 12.09
C THR A 195 13.69 -25.38 13.24
N SER A 196 13.30 -24.11 13.25
CA SER A 196 12.46 -23.57 14.33
C SER A 196 11.67 -22.35 13.84
N ALA A 197 10.59 -22.02 14.58
CA ALA A 197 9.81 -20.82 14.32
C ALA A 197 10.67 -19.56 14.40
N GLN A 198 11.59 -19.51 15.37
CA GLN A 198 12.47 -18.36 15.52
C GLN A 198 13.32 -18.15 14.28
N GLU A 199 13.98 -19.21 13.84
CA GLU A 199 14.84 -19.15 12.65
C GLU A 199 14.05 -18.74 11.41
N PHE A 200 12.86 -19.32 11.23
CA PHE A 200 11.98 -18.94 10.11
C PHE A 200 11.64 -17.45 10.15
N CYS A 201 11.20 -16.96 11.31
CA CYS A 201 10.82 -15.55 11.45
C CYS A 201 12.02 -14.62 11.18
N GLU A 202 13.20 -14.95 11.71
CA GLU A 202 14.39 -14.12 11.48
C GLU A 202 14.76 -14.07 10.00
N TRP A 203 14.73 -15.21 9.30
CA TRP A 203 15.02 -15.23 7.87
C TRP A 203 13.95 -14.52 7.05
N ALA A 204 12.69 -14.66 7.43
CA ALA A 204 11.61 -13.93 6.76
C ALA A 204 11.75 -12.41 6.95
N GLN A 205 12.20 -11.96 8.14
CA GLN A 205 12.47 -10.54 8.37
C GLN A 205 13.61 -10.04 7.47
N TRP A 206 14.63 -10.86 7.24
CA TRP A 206 15.70 -10.53 6.30
C TRP A 206 15.17 -10.38 4.87
N ILE A 207 14.31 -11.30 4.43
CA ILE A 207 13.68 -11.24 3.11
C ILE A 207 12.87 -9.94 2.98
N ASN A 208 12.08 -9.60 4.01
CA ASN A 208 11.33 -8.34 4.04
C ASN A 208 12.27 -7.15 3.90
N TYR A 209 13.34 -7.11 4.70
CA TYR A 209 14.29 -6.00 4.68
C TYR A 209 14.91 -5.81 3.29
N GLU A 210 15.45 -6.89 2.71
CA GLU A 210 16.09 -6.81 1.39
C GLU A 210 15.08 -6.49 0.28
N GLY A 211 13.87 -7.04 0.37
CA GLY A 211 12.80 -6.76 -0.60
C GLY A 211 12.37 -5.29 -0.57
N TYR A 212 12.08 -4.76 0.63
CA TYR A 212 11.69 -3.35 0.74
C TYR A 212 12.83 -2.43 0.35
N ARG A 213 14.07 -2.75 0.74
CA ARG A 213 15.24 -2.00 0.31
C ARG A 213 15.31 -1.95 -1.23
N ALA A 214 15.17 -3.10 -1.89
CA ALA A 214 15.21 -3.17 -3.36
C ALA A 214 14.05 -2.37 -3.99
N MET A 215 12.85 -2.41 -3.40
CA MET A 215 11.72 -1.61 -3.89
C MET A 215 12.05 -0.12 -3.89
N TYR A 216 12.65 0.37 -2.79
CA TYR A 216 13.02 1.80 -2.68
C TYR A 216 14.16 2.16 -3.61
N GLU A 217 15.22 1.37 -3.60
CA GLU A 217 16.39 1.65 -4.43
C GLU A 217 16.05 1.63 -5.93
N SER A 218 15.30 0.61 -6.34
CA SER A 218 14.91 0.50 -7.76
C SER A 218 13.98 1.63 -8.18
N GLY A 219 13.07 2.04 -7.31
CA GLY A 219 12.19 3.18 -7.56
C GLY A 219 12.95 4.49 -7.66
N SER A 220 13.96 4.65 -6.85
CA SER A 220 14.86 5.82 -6.91
C SER A 220 15.68 5.87 -8.18
N UNK A 221 16.05 4.86 -8.58
CA UNK A 221 16.80 4.78 -9.78
C UNK A 221 15.97 5.19 -10.97
N UNK A 222 14.86 5.00 -10.95
CA UNK A 222 14.03 5.38 -12.02
C UNK A 222 13.62 6.81 -11.91
N UNK A 223 13.60 7.22 -10.83
CA UNK A 223 13.32 8.56 -10.56
C UNK A 223 14.44 9.49 -10.88
N UNK A 224 15.32 9.12 -10.75
CA UNK A 224 16.46 9.85 -11.14
C UNK A 224 16.57 10.08 -12.61
N GLU A 225 16.25 9.16 -13.29
CA GLU A 225 16.29 9.31 -14.76
C GLU A 225 15.18 10.23 -15.28
N ILE A 226 14.10 10.29 -14.58
CA ILE A 226 12.91 11.07 -14.97
C ILE A 226 12.88 12.45 -14.29
N GLY A 227 13.85 12.73 -13.43
CA GLY A 227 13.92 14.02 -12.73
C GLY A 227 12.88 14.16 -11.60
N CYS A 228 12.27 13.08 -11.18
CA CYS A 228 11.32 13.08 -10.07
C CYS A 228 12.02 12.69 -8.78
N LEU A 229 11.71 13.40 -7.72
CA LEU A 229 12.13 12.98 -6.39
C LEU A 229 11.51 11.63 -6.05
N PRO A 230 12.23 10.75 -5.37
CA PRO A 230 11.64 9.47 -4.96
C PRO A 230 10.46 9.73 -4.04
N LEU A 231 9.28 9.38 -4.52
CA LEU A 231 8.08 9.43 -3.71
C LEU A 231 8.10 8.23 -2.77
N GLY A 232 7.83 8.47 -1.52
CA GLY A 232 7.81 7.41 -0.52
C GLY A 232 6.79 6.34 -0.87
N VAL A 233 7.17 5.09 -0.65
CA VAL A 233 6.26 3.97 -0.86
C VAL A 233 5.16 4.01 0.21
N MET A 234 3.97 3.70 -0.22
CA MET A 234 2.84 3.63 0.67
C MET A 234 2.82 2.32 1.44
N VAL A 235 2.53 2.42 2.71
CA VAL A 235 2.29 1.25 3.53
C VAL A 235 0.79 0.99 3.50
N LYS A 236 0.42 -0.15 2.94
CA LYS A 236 -0.92 -0.67 3.09
C LYS A 236 -0.91 -1.42 4.42
N ASN A 237 -1.58 -0.86 5.41
CA ASN A 237 -1.79 -1.58 6.67
C ASN A 237 -2.98 -2.51 6.45
N GLU A 238 -2.72 -3.80 6.36
CA GLU A 238 -3.73 -4.84 6.42
C GLU A 238 -3.90 -5.29 7.87
#